data_4efbe02800796aa41c70a8b95187ce99
#
_entry.id   4efbe02800796aa41c70a8b95187ce99
#
_cell.length_a   1.000
_cell.length_b   1.000
_cell.length_c   1.000
_cell.angle_alpha   90.00
_cell.angle_beta   90.00
_cell.angle_gamma   90.00
#
_symmetry.space_group_name_H-M   'P 1'
#
loop_
_entity.id
_entity.type
_entity.pdbx_description
1 polymer ?
#
loop_
_entity_poly.entity_id
_entity_poly.type
_entity_poly.pdbx_seq_one_letter_code
_entity_poly.pdbx_strand_id
1 'polypeptide(L)'
;WSSIKVAEEFTALAEESDFDWDAIFEDATWFHFSGITPAISDEMTNICITACQKAKEKGMTVSCDLNYRSKLWSSEKACEAMSRICQYVDVCIANEDDAIGIFSMNPADANGEEKNAYIARELMKKFPFKMVASVWRTETSITTFKLQSMIYTEGKAYYSKEFFMHILDYIGAGDAYCAGLIYS
;
A
#
# COMPACT_ATOMS: atom_id res chain seq x y z
N TRP A 1 -21.78 -1.38 -10.95
CA TRP A 1 -20.93 -2.48 -11.45
C TRP A 1 -20.42 -2.22 -12.87
N SER A 2 -21.26 -1.67 -13.78
CA SER A 2 -20.84 -1.33 -15.17
C SER A 2 -19.82 -0.18 -15.21
N SER A 3 -19.94 0.81 -14.36
CA SER A 3 -19.03 1.97 -14.32
C SER A 3 -17.63 1.61 -13.82
N ILE A 4 -17.48 0.63 -12.92
CA ILE A 4 -16.19 0.15 -12.44
C ILE A 4 -15.47 -0.62 -13.56
N LYS A 5 -16.16 -1.50 -14.29
CA LYS A 5 -15.58 -2.20 -15.45
C LYS A 5 -15.06 -1.25 -16.52
N VAL A 6 -15.82 -0.19 -16.83
CA VAL A 6 -15.40 0.81 -17.83
C VAL A 6 -14.15 1.55 -17.36
N ALA A 7 -14.04 1.92 -16.09
CA ALA A 7 -12.83 2.57 -15.56
C ALA A 7 -11.60 1.63 -15.61
N GLU A 8 -11.77 0.36 -15.28
CA GLU A 8 -10.70 -0.65 -15.38
C GLU A 8 -10.24 -0.84 -16.83
N GLU A 9 -11.17 -0.91 -17.78
CA GLU A 9 -10.84 -1.04 -19.20
C GLU A 9 -10.07 0.18 -19.73
N PHE A 10 -10.46 1.40 -19.38
CA PHE A 10 -9.73 2.61 -19.79
C PHE A 10 -8.34 2.69 -19.17
N THR A 11 -8.20 2.37 -17.89
CA THR A 11 -6.89 2.37 -17.20
C THR A 11 -5.96 1.31 -17.78
N ALA A 12 -6.48 0.15 -18.21
CA ALA A 12 -5.70 -0.91 -18.83
C ALA A 12 -5.17 -0.53 -20.23
N LEU A 13 -5.71 0.50 -20.86
CA LEU A 13 -5.29 1.02 -22.17
C LEU A 13 -4.35 2.22 -22.07
N ALA A 14 -4.05 2.71 -20.87
CA ALA A 14 -3.15 3.84 -20.67
C ALA A 14 -1.72 3.48 -21.13
N GLU A 15 -1.10 4.40 -21.83
CA GLU A 15 0.30 4.32 -22.26
C GLU A 15 1.14 5.35 -21.51
N GLU A 16 2.44 5.13 -21.40
CA GLU A 16 3.34 6.06 -20.69
C GLU A 16 3.29 7.47 -21.28
N SER A 17 3.10 7.58 -22.59
CA SER A 17 2.96 8.85 -23.33
C SER A 17 1.74 9.69 -22.93
N ASP A 18 0.76 9.11 -22.24
CA ASP A 18 -0.43 9.83 -21.77
C ASP A 18 -0.14 10.70 -20.52
N PHE A 19 1.04 10.53 -19.88
CA PHE A 19 1.40 11.18 -18.63
C PHE A 19 2.52 12.21 -18.79
N ASP A 20 2.17 13.48 -18.71
CA ASP A 20 3.15 14.56 -18.51
C ASP A 20 3.54 14.65 -17.02
N TRP A 21 4.54 13.85 -16.61
CA TRP A 21 4.98 13.79 -15.22
C TRP A 21 5.48 15.12 -14.69
N ASP A 22 6.00 16.01 -15.55
CA ASP A 22 6.44 17.32 -15.12
C ASP A 22 5.27 18.22 -14.75
N ALA A 23 4.22 18.20 -15.54
CA ALA A 23 2.99 18.91 -15.24
C ALA A 23 2.21 18.27 -14.07
N ILE A 24 2.14 16.92 -14.00
CA ILE A 24 1.43 16.19 -12.94
C ILE A 24 2.07 16.45 -11.56
N PHE A 25 3.40 16.54 -11.50
CA PHE A 25 4.14 16.72 -10.26
C PHE A 25 4.59 18.17 -10.03
N GLU A 26 4.05 19.13 -10.77
CA GLU A 26 4.26 20.55 -10.51
C GLU A 26 3.73 20.89 -9.10
N ASP A 27 4.56 21.50 -8.27
CA ASP A 27 4.26 21.86 -6.87
C ASP A 27 3.91 20.69 -5.92
N ALA A 28 4.00 19.43 -6.37
CA ALA A 28 3.76 18.29 -5.53
C ALA A 28 5.00 17.93 -4.68
N THR A 29 4.76 17.57 -3.41
CA THR A 29 5.80 17.14 -2.48
C THR A 29 5.66 15.67 -2.07
N TRP A 30 4.50 15.07 -2.39
CA TRP A 30 4.16 13.71 -2.02
C TRP A 30 3.41 13.01 -3.16
N PHE A 31 3.84 11.79 -3.49
CA PHE A 31 3.17 10.91 -4.43
C PHE A 31 2.67 9.66 -3.72
N HIS A 32 1.39 9.37 -3.81
CA HIS A 32 0.78 8.17 -3.24
C HIS A 32 0.06 7.36 -4.32
N PHE A 33 0.20 6.04 -4.26
CA PHE A 33 -0.54 5.12 -5.13
C PHE A 33 -0.89 3.82 -4.40
N SER A 34 -1.87 3.11 -4.96
CA SER A 34 -2.28 1.78 -4.49
C SER A 34 -1.62 0.68 -5.35
N GLY A 35 -1.24 -0.42 -4.73
CA GLY A 35 -0.77 -1.64 -5.39
C GLY A 35 -1.83 -2.32 -6.28
N ILE A 36 -3.08 -1.86 -6.27
CA ILE A 36 -4.09 -2.25 -7.26
C ILE A 36 -3.71 -1.73 -8.64
N THR A 37 -3.17 -0.52 -8.74
CA THR A 37 -2.84 0.11 -10.03
C THR A 37 -1.86 -0.71 -10.87
N PRO A 38 -0.69 -1.14 -10.38
CA PRO A 38 0.23 -1.97 -11.16
C PRO A 38 -0.32 -3.38 -11.45
N ALA A 39 -1.35 -3.84 -10.72
CA ALA A 39 -1.96 -5.15 -10.93
C ALA A 39 -2.87 -5.21 -12.17
N ILE A 40 -3.25 -4.06 -12.74
CA ILE A 40 -4.18 -3.96 -13.88
C ILE A 40 -3.55 -4.50 -15.16
N SER A 41 -2.29 -4.14 -15.44
CA SER A 41 -1.55 -4.60 -16.62
C SER A 41 -0.04 -4.46 -16.41
N ASP A 42 0.75 -5.11 -17.29
CA ASP A 42 2.20 -4.98 -17.30
C ASP A 42 2.63 -3.55 -17.65
N GLU A 43 1.87 -2.89 -18.51
CA GLU A 43 2.10 -1.48 -18.86
C GLU A 43 1.85 -0.56 -17.65
N MET A 44 0.77 -0.77 -16.89
CA MET A 44 0.52 -0.03 -15.67
C MET A 44 1.61 -0.27 -14.61
N THR A 45 2.21 -1.46 -14.56
CA THR A 45 3.38 -1.70 -13.71
C THR A 45 4.55 -0.81 -14.12
N ASN A 46 4.85 -0.68 -15.42
CA ASN A 46 5.92 0.17 -15.94
C ASN A 46 5.62 1.65 -15.71
N ILE A 47 4.39 2.09 -15.96
CA ILE A 47 3.94 3.46 -15.67
C ILE A 47 4.11 3.81 -14.18
N CYS A 48 3.74 2.89 -13.27
CA CYS A 48 3.95 3.09 -11.83
C CYS A 48 5.44 3.23 -11.47
N ILE A 49 6.33 2.44 -12.10
CA ILE A 49 7.77 2.54 -11.89
C ILE A 49 8.28 3.89 -12.36
N THR A 50 7.90 4.33 -13.58
CA THR A 50 8.28 5.63 -14.13
C THR A 50 7.77 6.77 -13.23
N ALA A 51 6.52 6.72 -12.78
CA ALA A 51 5.96 7.69 -11.86
C ALA A 51 6.78 7.80 -10.56
N CYS A 52 7.14 6.66 -9.96
CA CYS A 52 7.97 6.62 -8.77
C CYS A 52 9.37 7.22 -9.02
N GLN A 53 10.00 6.90 -10.15
CA GLN A 53 11.30 7.46 -10.54
C GLN A 53 11.22 8.97 -10.68
N LYS A 54 10.23 9.48 -11.42
CA LYS A 54 10.00 10.92 -11.61
C LYS A 54 9.73 11.66 -10.30
N ALA A 55 8.92 11.06 -9.41
CA ALA A 55 8.70 11.61 -8.08
C ALA A 55 10.00 11.68 -7.27
N LYS A 56 10.85 10.64 -7.31
CA LYS A 56 12.15 10.64 -6.63
C LYS A 56 13.14 11.64 -7.24
N GLU A 57 13.16 11.82 -8.57
CA GLU A 57 13.97 12.84 -9.25
C GLU A 57 13.61 14.25 -8.78
N LYS A 58 12.33 14.50 -8.49
CA LYS A 58 11.83 15.78 -7.93
C LYS A 58 11.98 15.91 -6.40
N GLY A 59 12.56 14.90 -5.73
CA GLY A 59 12.75 14.90 -4.28
C GLY A 59 11.48 14.67 -3.47
N MET A 60 10.42 14.17 -4.09
CA MET A 60 9.14 13.89 -3.43
C MET A 60 9.22 12.68 -2.50
N THR A 61 8.37 12.65 -1.49
CA THR A 61 8.10 11.44 -0.71
C THR A 61 7.16 10.54 -1.51
N VAL A 62 7.53 9.27 -1.63
CA VAL A 62 6.70 8.26 -2.31
C VAL A 62 6.09 7.31 -1.30
N SER A 63 4.77 7.13 -1.33
CA SER A 63 4.07 6.16 -0.50
C SER A 63 3.23 5.20 -1.33
N CYS A 64 3.12 3.97 -0.83
CA CYS A 64 2.35 2.90 -1.47
C CYS A 64 1.55 2.13 -0.43
N ASP A 65 0.24 1.96 -0.66
CA ASP A 65 -0.56 0.91 -0.03
C ASP A 65 -0.44 -0.36 -0.88
N LEU A 66 0.16 -1.42 -0.34
CA LEU A 66 0.40 -2.67 -1.07
C LEU A 66 -0.88 -3.30 -1.60
N ASN A 67 -1.94 -3.27 -0.82
CA ASN A 67 -3.32 -3.53 -1.21
C ASN A 67 -3.50 -4.75 -2.14
N TYR A 68 -2.86 -5.88 -1.78
CA TYR A 68 -2.82 -7.09 -2.60
C TYR A 68 -4.21 -7.63 -2.92
N ARG A 69 -4.42 -7.97 -4.18
CA ARG A 69 -5.67 -8.56 -4.66
C ARG A 69 -5.38 -9.81 -5.48
N SER A 70 -5.49 -10.98 -4.87
CA SER A 70 -5.27 -12.29 -5.51
C SER A 70 -6.16 -12.56 -6.74
N LYS A 71 -7.25 -11.80 -6.90
CA LYS A 71 -8.14 -11.88 -8.08
C LYS A 71 -7.60 -11.11 -9.29
N LEU A 72 -6.65 -10.19 -9.11
CA LEU A 72 -6.08 -9.38 -10.18
C LEU A 72 -4.79 -10.02 -10.73
N TRP A 73 -3.95 -10.56 -9.85
CA TRP A 73 -2.67 -11.14 -10.23
C TRP A 73 -2.23 -12.26 -9.29
N SER A 74 -1.33 -13.12 -9.76
CA SER A 74 -0.73 -14.16 -8.93
C SER A 74 0.30 -13.56 -7.95
N SER A 75 0.60 -14.32 -6.89
CA SER A 75 1.63 -13.94 -5.91
C SER A 75 3.01 -13.75 -6.56
N GLU A 76 3.39 -14.59 -7.52
CA GLU A 76 4.65 -14.50 -8.24
C GLU A 76 4.74 -13.20 -9.03
N LYS A 77 3.68 -12.86 -9.78
CA LYS A 77 3.62 -11.63 -10.57
C LYS A 77 3.61 -10.39 -9.69
N ALA A 78 2.85 -10.44 -8.59
CA ALA A 78 2.83 -9.39 -7.58
C ALA A 78 4.22 -9.18 -6.95
N CYS A 79 4.90 -10.27 -6.59
CA CYS A 79 6.24 -10.22 -6.01
C CYS A 79 7.25 -9.58 -6.98
N GLU A 80 7.23 -9.97 -8.25
CA GLU A 80 8.12 -9.41 -9.28
C GLU A 80 7.91 -7.91 -9.44
N ALA A 81 6.68 -7.49 -9.72
CA ALA A 81 6.31 -6.09 -9.96
C ALA A 81 6.57 -5.22 -8.72
N MET A 82 6.05 -5.62 -7.56
CA MET A 82 6.19 -4.84 -6.34
C MET A 82 7.63 -4.79 -5.82
N SER A 83 8.45 -5.82 -6.07
CA SER A 83 9.88 -5.77 -5.72
C SER A 83 10.64 -4.70 -6.52
N ARG A 84 10.23 -4.41 -7.75
CA ARG A 84 10.79 -3.32 -8.58
C ARG A 84 10.29 -1.96 -8.10
N ILE A 85 9.00 -1.83 -7.85
CA ILE A 85 8.34 -0.59 -7.44
C ILE A 85 8.81 -0.15 -6.04
N CYS A 86 8.86 -1.07 -5.08
CA CYS A 86 9.21 -0.80 -3.68
C CYS A 86 10.63 -0.25 -3.48
N GLN A 87 11.51 -0.34 -4.49
CA GLN A 87 12.83 0.30 -4.42
C GLN A 87 12.75 1.85 -4.39
N TYR A 88 11.62 2.43 -4.78
CA TYR A 88 11.41 3.88 -4.84
C TYR A 88 10.51 4.39 -3.70
N VAL A 89 9.91 3.49 -2.93
CA VAL A 89 8.92 3.84 -1.90
C VAL A 89 9.60 4.19 -0.58
N ASP A 90 9.20 5.33 0.00
CA ASP A 90 9.65 5.79 1.33
C ASP A 90 8.71 5.30 2.45
N VAL A 91 7.39 5.31 2.20
CA VAL A 91 6.35 4.94 3.17
C VAL A 91 5.51 3.82 2.60
N CYS A 92 5.55 2.66 3.24
CA CYS A 92 4.77 1.49 2.85
C CYS A 92 3.59 1.31 3.81
N ILE A 93 2.39 1.21 3.27
CA ILE A 93 1.23 0.75 4.01
C ILE A 93 1.02 -0.73 3.66
N ALA A 94 1.04 -1.59 4.66
CA ALA A 94 0.95 -3.03 4.47
C ALA A 94 0.25 -3.69 5.66
N ASN A 95 -0.54 -4.69 5.37
CA ASN A 95 -1.07 -5.61 6.38
C ASN A 95 -0.42 -7.00 6.24
N GLU A 96 -0.80 -7.92 7.12
CA GLU A 96 -0.29 -9.29 7.11
C GLU A 96 -0.58 -10.01 5.79
N ASP A 97 -1.81 -9.88 5.28
CA ASP A 97 -2.23 -10.56 4.04
C ASP A 97 -1.42 -10.06 2.83
N ASP A 98 -1.09 -8.77 2.78
CA ASP A 98 -0.24 -8.20 1.75
C ASP A 98 1.19 -8.77 1.81
N ALA A 99 1.77 -8.82 3.01
CA ALA A 99 3.15 -9.31 3.20
C ALA A 99 3.27 -10.81 2.88
N ILE A 100 2.28 -11.60 3.27
CA ILE A 100 2.21 -13.04 2.93
C ILE A 100 1.95 -13.20 1.42
N GLY A 101 0.93 -12.52 0.89
CA GLY A 101 0.47 -12.70 -0.48
C GLY A 101 1.47 -12.25 -1.53
N ILE A 102 2.20 -11.16 -1.29
CA ILE A 102 3.17 -10.61 -2.23
C ILE A 102 4.57 -11.20 -2.00
N PHE A 103 5.04 -11.21 -0.76
CA PHE A 103 6.44 -11.49 -0.44
C PHE A 103 6.66 -12.82 0.26
N SER A 104 5.61 -13.64 0.42
CA SER A 104 5.66 -14.93 1.12
C SER A 104 6.24 -14.84 2.53
N MET A 105 6.05 -13.71 3.19
CA MET A 105 6.48 -13.53 4.58
C MET A 105 5.52 -14.28 5.50
N ASN A 106 6.03 -15.15 6.33
CA ASN A 106 5.23 -15.91 7.27
C ASN A 106 5.72 -15.71 8.70
N PRO A 107 5.06 -14.86 9.49
CA PRO A 107 5.36 -14.68 10.90
C PRO A 107 4.71 -15.77 11.76
N ALA A 108 4.98 -17.04 11.46
CA ALA A 108 4.28 -18.19 12.04
C ALA A 108 4.25 -18.24 13.58
N ASP A 109 5.20 -17.62 14.25
CA ASP A 109 5.34 -17.65 15.70
C ASP A 109 5.01 -16.29 16.38
N ALA A 110 4.65 -15.27 15.59
CA ALA A 110 4.27 -13.98 16.15
C ALA A 110 2.77 -13.92 16.44
N ASN A 111 2.40 -13.21 17.49
CA ASN A 111 1.02 -12.95 17.86
C ASN A 111 0.69 -11.45 17.72
N GLY A 112 -0.56 -11.12 17.46
CA GLY A 112 -1.11 -9.77 17.47
C GLY A 112 -0.15 -8.65 17.04
N GLU A 113 0.20 -7.77 17.98
CA GLU A 113 1.04 -6.60 17.76
C GLU A 113 2.47 -6.95 17.31
N GLU A 114 3.07 -7.97 17.89
CA GLU A 114 4.41 -8.42 17.59
C GLU A 114 4.54 -8.88 16.12
N LYS A 115 3.49 -9.48 15.60
CA LYS A 115 3.38 -9.94 14.22
C LYS A 115 3.50 -8.79 13.21
N ASN A 116 2.79 -7.69 13.43
CA ASN A 116 2.86 -6.53 12.56
C ASN A 116 4.24 -5.84 12.64
N ALA A 117 4.83 -5.76 13.82
CA ALA A 117 6.18 -5.23 13.98
C ALA A 117 7.23 -6.11 13.30
N TYR A 118 7.09 -7.44 13.38
CA TYR A 118 7.92 -8.39 12.65
C TYR A 118 7.84 -8.16 11.15
N ILE A 119 6.64 -8.10 10.58
CA ILE A 119 6.41 -7.86 9.15
C ILE A 119 7.06 -6.55 8.72
N ALA A 120 6.80 -5.48 9.44
CA ALA A 120 7.34 -4.15 9.13
C ALA A 120 8.88 -4.16 9.13
N ARG A 121 9.49 -4.79 10.12
CA ARG A 121 10.95 -4.94 10.21
C ARG A 121 11.53 -5.73 9.03
N GLU A 122 10.89 -6.85 8.64
CA GLU A 122 11.37 -7.65 7.51
C GLU A 122 11.19 -6.92 6.17
N LEU A 123 10.10 -6.16 5.99
CA LEU A 123 9.90 -5.30 4.84
C LEU A 123 10.99 -4.22 4.75
N MET A 124 11.33 -3.56 5.87
CA MET A 124 12.38 -2.54 5.92
C MET A 124 13.80 -3.12 5.75
N LYS A 125 14.02 -4.39 6.00
CA LYS A 125 15.28 -5.06 5.64
C LYS A 125 15.40 -5.33 4.13
N LYS A 126 14.26 -5.56 3.49
CA LYS A 126 14.19 -5.91 2.06
C LYS A 126 14.17 -4.68 1.16
N PHE A 127 13.57 -3.59 1.61
CA PHE A 127 13.34 -2.38 0.83
C PHE A 127 13.79 -1.12 1.58
N PRO A 128 14.06 -0.01 0.87
CA PRO A 128 14.56 1.23 1.47
C PRO A 128 13.47 2.05 2.19
N PHE A 129 12.45 1.41 2.73
CA PHE A 129 11.37 2.10 3.43
C PHE A 129 11.91 2.85 4.65
N LYS A 130 11.46 4.08 4.84
CA LYS A 130 11.68 4.88 6.05
C LYS A 130 10.63 4.60 7.11
N MET A 131 9.45 4.18 6.66
CA MET A 131 8.30 3.90 7.51
C MET A 131 7.46 2.76 6.91
N VAL A 132 6.97 1.88 7.77
CA VAL A 132 5.90 0.93 7.43
C VAL A 132 4.73 1.18 8.36
N ALA A 133 3.55 1.38 7.80
CA ALA A 133 2.31 1.55 8.56
C ALA A 133 1.40 0.34 8.33
N SER A 134 0.71 -0.07 9.38
CA SER A 134 -0.27 -1.15 9.33
C SER A 134 -1.54 -0.74 10.07
N VAL A 135 -2.68 -1.18 9.58
CA VAL A 135 -3.95 -1.06 10.28
C VAL A 135 -4.67 -2.40 10.24
N TRP A 136 -5.19 -2.81 11.37
CA TRP A 136 -5.94 -4.06 11.48
C TRP A 136 -7.20 -3.89 12.30
N ARG A 137 -8.13 -4.77 12.06
CA ARG A 137 -9.40 -4.83 12.76
C ARG A 137 -9.57 -6.20 13.40
N THR A 138 -10.15 -6.21 14.59
CA THR A 138 -10.56 -7.41 15.29
C THR A 138 -12.05 -7.36 15.50
N GLU A 139 -12.76 -8.40 15.09
CA GLU A 139 -14.20 -8.52 15.33
C GLU A 139 -14.44 -8.78 16.81
N THR A 140 -15.23 -7.92 17.44
CA THR A 140 -15.66 -8.08 18.84
C THR A 140 -17.13 -8.52 18.94
N SER A 141 -17.91 -8.24 17.89
CA SER A 141 -19.27 -8.73 17.68
C SER A 141 -19.63 -8.62 16.20
N ILE A 142 -20.83 -9.06 15.80
CA ILE A 142 -21.31 -9.01 14.40
C ILE A 142 -21.25 -7.59 13.80
N THR A 143 -21.36 -6.56 14.63
CA THR A 143 -21.44 -5.16 14.18
C THR A 143 -20.39 -4.25 14.79
N THR A 144 -19.59 -4.75 15.74
CA THR A 144 -18.59 -3.94 16.46
C THR A 144 -17.19 -4.48 16.19
N PHE A 145 -16.31 -3.60 15.79
CA PHE A 145 -14.92 -3.89 15.51
C PHE A 145 -14.02 -3.04 16.37
N LYS A 146 -12.92 -3.63 16.78
CA LYS A 146 -11.80 -2.94 17.38
C LYS A 146 -10.80 -2.64 16.27
N LEU A 147 -10.49 -1.37 16.05
CA LEU A 147 -9.47 -0.90 15.10
C LEU A 147 -8.23 -0.48 15.85
N GLN A 148 -7.09 -0.89 15.37
CA GLN A 148 -5.79 -0.45 15.88
C GLN A 148 -4.83 -0.30 14.71
N SER A 149 -3.85 0.59 14.84
CA SER A 149 -2.81 0.79 13.85
C SER A 149 -1.42 0.83 14.50
N MET A 150 -0.41 0.61 13.69
CA MET A 150 0.99 0.67 14.07
C MET A 150 1.78 1.40 12.99
N ILE A 151 2.75 2.19 13.41
CA ILE A 151 3.81 2.74 12.58
C ILE A 151 5.12 2.15 13.05
N TYR A 152 5.89 1.59 12.13
CA TYR A 152 7.24 1.14 12.39
C TYR A 152 8.23 2.05 11.67
N THR A 153 9.09 2.70 12.41
CA THR A 153 10.14 3.59 11.90
C THR A 153 11.33 3.61 12.86
N GLU A 154 12.54 3.86 12.37
CA GLU A 154 13.77 3.93 13.17
C GLU A 154 13.99 2.72 14.11
N GLY A 155 13.56 1.53 13.67
CA GLY A 155 13.70 0.30 14.43
C GLY A 155 12.70 0.14 15.59
N LYS A 156 11.67 0.97 15.68
CA LYS A 156 10.66 0.95 16.74
C LYS A 156 9.24 0.90 16.20
N ALA A 157 8.37 0.19 16.90
CA ALA A 157 6.94 0.15 16.65
C ALA A 157 6.20 1.13 17.59
N TYR A 158 5.32 1.94 17.01
CA TYR A 158 4.44 2.87 17.72
C TYR A 158 3.00 2.48 17.42
N TYR A 159 2.22 2.23 18.48
CA TYR A 159 0.85 1.75 18.36
C TYR A 159 -0.15 2.85 18.70
N SER A 160 -1.24 2.90 17.92
CA SER A 160 -2.37 3.73 18.29
C SER A 160 -3.10 3.16 19.52
N LYS A 161 -3.94 3.98 20.14
CA LYS A 161 -4.98 3.45 21.01
C LYS A 161 -5.96 2.59 20.20
N GLU A 162 -6.70 1.74 20.91
CA GLU A 162 -7.79 0.96 20.32
C GLU A 162 -9.03 1.83 20.13
N PHE A 163 -9.66 1.74 18.98
CA PHE A 163 -10.92 2.41 18.67
C PHE A 163 -12.00 1.36 18.46
N PHE A 164 -13.09 1.49 19.20
CA PHE A 164 -14.28 0.66 19.00
C PHE A 164 -15.19 1.37 18.01
N MET A 165 -15.52 0.68 16.92
CA MET A 165 -16.28 1.24 15.83
C MET A 165 -17.46 0.34 15.48
N HIS A 166 -18.59 0.98 15.21
CA HIS A 166 -19.72 0.33 14.59
C HIS A 166 -19.63 0.58 13.08
N ILE A 167 -19.37 -0.47 12.30
CA ILE A 167 -19.11 -0.34 10.88
C ILE A 167 -20.41 -0.60 10.12
N LEU A 168 -20.80 0.37 9.28
CA LEU A 168 -21.93 0.25 8.36
C LEU A 168 -21.48 -0.20 6.97
N ASP A 169 -20.28 0.20 6.53
CA ASP A 169 -19.68 -0.14 5.25
C ASP A 169 -18.15 -0.15 5.38
N TYR A 170 -17.50 -0.99 4.58
CA TYR A 170 -16.02 -1.15 4.57
C TYR A 170 -15.34 -0.46 3.38
N ILE A 171 -16.13 0.01 2.40
CA ILE A 171 -15.59 0.59 1.17
C ILE A 171 -14.82 1.87 1.52
N GLY A 172 -13.57 1.97 1.03
CA GLY A 172 -12.71 3.13 1.23
C GLY A 172 -12.10 3.28 2.63
N ALA A 173 -12.26 2.30 3.54
CA ALA A 173 -11.68 2.40 4.89
C ALA A 173 -10.14 2.41 4.85
N GLY A 174 -9.51 1.64 3.96
CA GLY A 174 -8.06 1.67 3.70
C GLY A 174 -7.62 3.01 3.16
N ASP A 175 -8.31 3.53 2.15
CA ASP A 175 -7.99 4.82 1.53
C ASP A 175 -8.13 5.97 2.53
N ALA A 176 -9.16 5.94 3.38
CA ALA A 176 -9.33 6.93 4.45
C ALA A 176 -8.18 6.88 5.49
N TYR A 177 -7.69 5.69 5.83
CA TYR A 177 -6.53 5.53 6.68
C TYR A 177 -5.27 6.10 6.02
N CYS A 178 -5.01 5.77 4.76
CA CYS A 178 -3.89 6.30 3.99
C CYS A 178 -3.94 7.83 3.91
N ALA A 179 -5.10 8.40 3.61
CA ALA A 179 -5.30 9.85 3.55
C ALA A 179 -5.02 10.52 4.89
N GLY A 180 -5.52 9.96 5.99
CA GLY A 180 -5.25 10.45 7.34
C GLY A 180 -3.76 10.38 7.71
N LEU A 181 -3.08 9.29 7.36
CA LEU A 181 -1.65 9.10 7.60
C LEU A 181 -0.79 10.10 6.83
N ILE A 182 -1.14 10.38 5.56
CA ILE A 182 -0.38 11.30 4.70
C ILE A 182 -0.59 12.75 5.14
N TYR A 183 -1.79 13.09 5.62
CA TYR A 183 -2.13 14.45 6.05
C TYR A 183 -1.50 14.82 7.40
N SER A 184 -1.23 13.87 8.29
CA SER A 184 -0.72 14.09 9.66
C SER A 184 0.78 14.40 9.68
#